data_527ba768866e19e83271bc3f599b5b0a
#
_entry.id   527ba768866e19e83271bc3f599b5b0a
#
_cell.length_a   1.000
_cell.length_b   1.000
_cell.length_c   1.000
_cell.angle_alpha   90.00
_cell.angle_beta   90.00
_cell.angle_gamma   90.00
#
_symmetry.space_group_name_H-M   'P 1'
#
loop_
_entity.id
_entity.type
_entity.pdbx_description
1 polymer ?
#
loop_
_entity_poly.entity_id
_entity_poly.type
_entity_poly.pdbx_seq_one_letter_code
_entity_poly.pdbx_strand_id
1 'polypeptide(L)'
;MAIKVLVVDDSSFFRRRVSEIINSESRLEVIDVAVNGKEAVEKAARLKPDVITMDIEMPVMDGISAVREIMANNPVPILMFSSLTHDGAKATLDALDAGALDFLPKKFEDIARNRDEAVTLLQQRVLSIASKKMFLRRPAAPRPAPTTSIAASSSLSQERAXXXXXXXXXXXXXXXXXXXXXXXXXXXXAIGTSTGGPVALQKILTKLPVNYPHPIVLIQHMPATFTAAFASRLNSLCKIEVKEAEDGDMLRPGVAYLAPGGKQMMLDGRPXXXXXXXXXXXXXXXXXXXXXXXXXXXXLLAPQRKSLVTKYCP
;
A
#
# COMPACT_ATOMS: atom_id res chain seq x y z
N MET A 1 1.98 -12.99 26.59
CA MET A 1 1.45 -11.69 27.07
C MET A 1 0.50 -11.13 26.02
N ALA A 2 -0.65 -10.61 26.47
CA ALA A 2 -1.60 -9.98 25.58
C ALA A 2 -1.04 -8.63 25.09
N ILE A 3 -1.40 -8.25 23.88
CA ILE A 3 -1.06 -6.97 23.25
C ILE A 3 -1.94 -5.89 23.90
N LYS A 4 -1.32 -4.88 24.48
CA LYS A 4 -1.98 -3.80 25.21
C LYS A 4 -2.53 -2.75 24.23
N VAL A 5 -3.84 -2.54 24.24
CA VAL A 5 -4.53 -1.61 23.33
C VAL A 5 -5.10 -0.43 24.11
N LEU A 6 -4.87 0.79 23.60
CA LEU A 6 -5.54 2.01 24.08
C LEU A 6 -6.59 2.39 23.04
N VAL A 7 -7.85 2.53 23.44
CA VAL A 7 -8.96 2.86 22.54
C VAL A 7 -9.34 4.34 22.72
N VAL A 8 -9.27 5.11 21.62
CA VAL A 8 -9.48 6.57 21.65
C VAL A 8 -10.59 6.97 20.69
N ASP A 9 -11.67 7.55 21.21
CA ASP A 9 -12.81 8.05 20.43
C ASP A 9 -13.65 8.93 21.35
N ASP A 10 -14.31 9.96 20.86
CA ASP A 10 -15.17 10.80 21.70
C ASP A 10 -16.53 10.15 21.97
N SER A 11 -16.97 9.23 21.10
CA SER A 11 -18.24 8.51 21.27
C SER A 11 -18.11 7.37 22.29
N SER A 12 -18.82 7.47 23.39
CA SER A 12 -18.84 6.41 24.41
C SER A 12 -19.37 5.08 23.86
N PHE A 13 -20.35 5.14 22.95
CA PHE A 13 -20.90 3.95 22.29
C PHE A 13 -19.84 3.25 21.45
N PHE A 14 -19.13 4.02 20.63
CA PHE A 14 -18.10 3.46 19.74
C PHE A 14 -16.91 2.92 20.54
N ARG A 15 -16.45 3.65 21.57
CA ARG A 15 -15.39 3.16 22.46
C ARG A 15 -15.75 1.80 23.08
N ARG A 16 -16.98 1.69 23.60
CA ARG A 16 -17.44 0.42 24.20
C ARG A 16 -17.43 -0.69 23.16
N ARG A 17 -18.02 -0.42 21.99
CA ARG A 17 -18.11 -1.42 20.89
C ARG A 17 -16.74 -1.93 20.46
N VAL A 18 -15.80 -1.01 20.21
CA VAL A 18 -14.43 -1.37 19.84
C VAL A 18 -13.75 -2.16 20.97
N SER A 19 -13.91 -1.73 22.22
CA SER A 19 -13.31 -2.42 23.38
C SER A 19 -13.84 -3.85 23.52
N GLU A 20 -15.15 -4.05 23.33
CA GLU A 20 -15.75 -5.39 23.37
C GLU A 20 -15.17 -6.31 22.30
N ILE A 21 -15.05 -5.80 21.07
CA ILE A 21 -14.48 -6.56 19.94
C ILE A 21 -13.02 -6.92 20.22
N ILE A 22 -12.23 -5.96 20.68
CA ILE A 22 -10.80 -6.18 20.97
C ILE A 22 -10.64 -7.21 22.09
N ASN A 23 -11.39 -7.06 23.20
CA ASN A 23 -11.28 -7.95 24.33
C ASN A 23 -11.83 -9.36 24.07
N SER A 24 -12.58 -9.58 23.00
CA SER A 24 -13.04 -10.92 22.64
C SER A 24 -11.93 -11.77 21.97
N GLU A 25 -10.78 -11.16 21.63
CA GLU A 25 -9.60 -11.87 21.10
C GLU A 25 -8.57 -12.05 22.23
N SER A 26 -8.28 -13.29 22.58
CA SER A 26 -7.42 -13.63 23.74
C SER A 26 -6.00 -13.04 23.71
N ARG A 27 -5.52 -12.68 22.52
CA ARG A 27 -4.18 -12.06 22.33
C ARG A 27 -4.20 -10.55 22.53
N LEU A 28 -5.37 -9.93 22.70
CA LEU A 28 -5.54 -8.48 22.82
C LEU A 28 -6.15 -8.12 24.18
N GLU A 29 -5.77 -6.97 24.72
CA GLU A 29 -6.31 -6.47 25.98
C GLU A 29 -6.43 -4.95 25.91
N VAL A 30 -7.65 -4.43 26.09
CA VAL A 30 -7.86 -2.98 26.22
C VAL A 30 -7.44 -2.58 27.63
N ILE A 31 -6.35 -1.81 27.73
CA ILE A 31 -5.79 -1.40 29.05
C ILE A 31 -6.39 -0.10 29.55
N ASP A 32 -6.90 0.75 28.65
CA ASP A 32 -7.58 2.00 29.01
C ASP A 32 -8.28 2.57 27.77
N VAL A 33 -9.07 3.62 28.00
CA VAL A 33 -9.73 4.37 26.91
C VAL A 33 -9.43 5.87 27.07
N ALA A 34 -9.57 6.65 25.99
CA ALA A 34 -9.42 8.10 26.04
C ALA A 34 -10.55 8.74 25.22
N VAL A 35 -10.96 9.95 25.59
CA VAL A 35 -12.12 10.63 24.97
C VAL A 35 -11.72 11.76 24.01
N ASN A 36 -10.43 12.06 23.93
CA ASN A 36 -9.88 13.08 23.00
C ASN A 36 -8.38 12.85 22.82
N GLY A 37 -7.79 13.58 21.89
CA GLY A 37 -6.36 13.44 21.55
C GLY A 37 -5.41 13.79 22.69
N LYS A 38 -5.76 14.79 23.50
CA LYS A 38 -4.91 15.20 24.63
C LYS A 38 -4.79 14.07 25.66
N GLU A 39 -5.92 13.50 26.04
CA GLU A 39 -5.96 12.36 26.96
C GLU A 39 -5.22 11.15 26.37
N ALA A 40 -5.34 10.95 25.04
CA ALA A 40 -4.63 9.87 24.36
C ALA A 40 -3.11 10.03 24.46
N VAL A 41 -2.58 11.24 24.25
CA VAL A 41 -1.14 11.53 24.36
C VAL A 41 -0.64 11.25 25.78
N GLU A 42 -1.35 11.75 26.79
CA GLU A 42 -1.00 11.54 28.20
C GLU A 42 -0.99 10.06 28.58
N LYS A 43 -2.04 9.32 28.18
CA LYS A 43 -2.16 7.89 28.47
C LYS A 43 -1.15 7.06 27.68
N ALA A 44 -0.86 7.41 26.44
CA ALA A 44 0.17 6.72 25.64
C ALA A 44 1.55 6.82 26.31
N ALA A 45 1.89 8.00 26.81
CA ALA A 45 3.17 8.21 27.51
C ALA A 45 3.25 7.41 28.82
N ARG A 46 2.17 7.41 29.59
CA ARG A 46 2.11 6.77 30.91
C ARG A 46 1.96 5.26 30.85
N LEU A 47 1.06 4.76 30.01
CA LEU A 47 0.69 3.33 29.96
C LEU A 47 1.49 2.52 28.96
N LYS A 48 2.13 3.17 28.01
CA LYS A 48 2.98 2.55 26.97
C LYS A 48 2.27 1.39 26.24
N PRO A 49 1.11 1.65 25.62
CA PRO A 49 0.39 0.58 24.91
C PRO A 49 1.22 0.01 23.76
N ASP A 50 0.81 -1.14 23.27
CA ASP A 50 1.45 -1.77 22.12
C ASP A 50 0.82 -1.29 20.81
N VAL A 51 -0.44 -0.84 20.87
CA VAL A 51 -1.17 -0.31 19.73
C VAL A 51 -2.25 0.64 20.24
N ILE A 52 -2.59 1.64 19.44
CA ILE A 52 -3.66 2.60 19.74
C ILE A 52 -4.66 2.56 18.59
N THR A 53 -5.95 2.51 18.89
CA THR A 53 -7.00 2.82 17.92
C THR A 53 -7.44 4.25 18.16
N MET A 54 -7.56 5.08 17.11
CA MET A 54 -7.69 6.53 17.26
C MET A 54 -8.72 7.08 16.26
N ASP A 55 -9.74 7.76 16.78
CA ASP A 55 -10.63 8.55 15.94
C ASP A 55 -9.90 9.79 15.41
N ILE A 56 -10.32 10.25 14.24
CA ILE A 56 -9.79 11.49 13.63
C ILE A 56 -10.46 12.72 14.24
N GLU A 57 -11.79 12.71 14.29
CA GLU A 57 -12.60 13.89 14.66
C GLU A 57 -12.96 13.87 16.14
N MET A 58 -12.21 14.59 16.96
CA MET A 58 -12.45 14.65 18.42
C MET A 58 -12.33 16.09 18.93
N PRO A 59 -13.07 16.43 20.01
CA PRO A 59 -12.91 17.73 20.64
C PRO A 59 -11.59 17.88 21.38
N VAL A 60 -11.21 19.09 21.73
CA VAL A 60 -10.00 19.48 22.48
C VAL A 60 -8.73 19.30 21.67
N MET A 61 -8.45 18.10 21.18
CA MET A 61 -7.34 17.77 20.30
C MET A 61 -7.80 16.66 19.37
N ASP A 62 -7.71 16.90 18.06
CA ASP A 62 -8.08 15.93 17.03
C ASP A 62 -7.06 14.77 16.96
N GLY A 63 -7.46 13.69 16.28
CA GLY A 63 -6.63 12.50 16.16
C GLY A 63 -5.33 12.72 15.40
N ILE A 64 -5.32 13.58 14.38
CA ILE A 64 -4.10 13.84 13.58
C ILE A 64 -3.05 14.54 14.43
N SER A 65 -3.47 15.54 15.21
CA SER A 65 -2.59 16.25 16.14
C SER A 65 -2.03 15.29 17.21
N ALA A 66 -2.90 14.41 17.74
CA ALA A 66 -2.49 13.39 18.70
C ALA A 66 -1.48 12.41 18.09
N VAL A 67 -1.70 11.96 16.84
CA VAL A 67 -0.74 11.09 16.13
C VAL A 67 0.63 11.75 16.04
N ARG A 68 0.69 13.02 15.60
CA ARG A 68 1.96 13.75 15.49
C ARG A 68 2.71 13.78 16.83
N GLU A 69 2.00 14.10 17.90
CA GLU A 69 2.59 14.21 19.23
C GLU A 69 3.05 12.87 19.78
N ILE A 70 2.25 11.82 19.62
CA ILE A 70 2.61 10.45 20.06
C ILE A 70 3.81 9.95 19.25
N MET A 71 3.81 10.14 17.92
CA MET A 71 4.90 9.65 17.07
C MET A 71 6.22 10.40 17.32
N ALA A 72 6.15 11.69 17.71
CA ALA A 72 7.35 12.46 18.05
C ALA A 72 7.96 12.04 19.38
N ASN A 73 7.13 11.73 20.37
CA ASN A 73 7.59 11.50 21.75
C ASN A 73 7.75 10.01 22.11
N ASN A 74 6.76 9.21 21.78
CA ASN A 74 6.71 7.78 22.11
C ASN A 74 6.06 7.00 20.97
N PRO A 75 6.77 6.76 19.86
CA PRO A 75 6.17 6.10 18.70
C PRO A 75 5.48 4.77 19.04
N VAL A 76 4.20 4.69 18.73
CA VAL A 76 3.34 3.51 18.94
C VAL A 76 2.55 3.27 17.66
N PRO A 77 2.34 2.02 17.22
CA PRO A 77 1.46 1.73 16.08
C PRO A 77 0.06 2.29 16.31
N ILE A 78 -0.47 3.05 15.36
CA ILE A 78 -1.79 3.67 15.47
C ILE A 78 -2.65 3.25 14.29
N LEU A 79 -3.86 2.74 14.59
CA LEU A 79 -4.93 2.44 13.64
C LEU A 79 -5.96 3.56 13.72
N MET A 80 -6.16 4.29 12.62
CA MET A 80 -7.15 5.37 12.60
C MET A 80 -8.56 4.83 12.32
N PHE A 81 -9.55 5.43 12.95
CA PHE A 81 -10.95 5.30 12.53
C PHE A 81 -11.35 6.57 11.80
N SER A 82 -12.05 6.42 10.68
CA SER A 82 -12.38 7.55 9.81
C SER A 82 -13.82 7.49 9.31
N SER A 83 -14.38 8.65 8.97
CA SER A 83 -15.65 8.71 8.26
C SER A 83 -15.44 8.31 6.78
N LEU A 84 -16.52 7.85 6.11
CA LEU A 84 -16.47 7.46 4.69
C LEU A 84 -16.71 8.65 3.74
N THR A 85 -16.66 9.87 4.25
CA THR A 85 -16.83 11.08 3.44
C THR A 85 -15.54 11.39 2.67
N HIS A 86 -15.65 12.25 1.68
CA HIS A 86 -14.51 12.75 0.92
C HIS A 86 -13.51 13.49 1.83
N ASP A 87 -14.02 14.31 2.73
CA ASP A 87 -13.17 15.03 3.70
C ASP A 87 -12.52 14.08 4.69
N GLY A 88 -13.25 13.03 5.10
CA GLY A 88 -12.71 11.96 5.94
C GLY A 88 -11.58 11.22 5.26
N ALA A 89 -11.66 10.99 3.94
CA ALA A 89 -10.59 10.35 3.18
C ALA A 89 -9.32 11.22 3.20
N LYS A 90 -9.46 12.53 2.97
CA LYS A 90 -8.33 13.46 3.02
C LYS A 90 -7.69 13.48 4.42
N ALA A 91 -8.52 13.64 5.45
CA ALA A 91 -8.05 13.64 6.85
C ALA A 91 -7.33 12.33 7.22
N THR A 92 -7.85 11.20 6.71
CA THR A 92 -7.21 9.89 6.93
C THR A 92 -5.82 9.84 6.30
N LEU A 93 -5.67 10.34 5.08
CA LEU A 93 -4.36 10.37 4.41
C LEU A 93 -3.39 11.30 5.17
N ASP A 94 -3.88 12.42 5.71
CA ASP A 94 -3.07 13.32 6.55
C ASP A 94 -2.64 12.62 7.86
N ALA A 95 -3.50 11.79 8.44
CA ALA A 95 -3.16 10.99 9.63
C ALA A 95 -2.06 9.95 9.31
N LEU A 96 -2.12 9.32 8.13
CA LEU A 96 -1.07 8.39 7.70
C LEU A 96 0.26 9.11 7.50
N ASP A 97 0.25 10.34 6.95
CA ASP A 97 1.45 11.16 6.80
C ASP A 97 2.00 11.59 8.16
N ALA A 98 1.12 11.81 9.14
CA ALA A 98 1.50 12.13 10.52
C ALA A 98 2.17 10.94 11.23
N GLY A 99 2.03 9.73 10.68
CA GLY A 99 2.69 8.54 11.21
C GLY A 99 1.78 7.38 11.56
N ALA A 100 0.46 7.52 11.41
CA ALA A 100 -0.45 6.38 11.60
C ALA A 100 -0.11 5.27 10.60
N LEU A 101 -0.28 4.02 10.99
CA LEU A 101 0.13 2.89 10.15
C LEU A 101 -0.98 2.38 9.23
N ASP A 102 -2.24 2.56 9.64
CA ASP A 102 -3.36 2.07 8.84
C ASP A 102 -4.65 2.75 9.30
N PHE A 103 -5.75 2.43 8.62
CA PHE A 103 -7.06 2.96 8.98
C PHE A 103 -8.18 1.97 8.69
N LEU A 104 -9.33 2.19 9.34
CA LEU A 104 -10.60 1.52 9.06
C LEU A 104 -11.71 2.58 9.10
N PRO A 105 -12.72 2.46 8.24
CA PRO A 105 -13.90 3.33 8.40
C PRO A 105 -14.60 3.03 9.73
N LYS A 106 -15.21 4.04 10.37
CA LYS A 106 -16.01 3.82 11.58
C LYS A 106 -17.14 2.81 11.34
N LYS A 107 -17.68 2.82 10.13
CA LYS A 107 -18.68 1.83 9.71
C LYS A 107 -18.02 0.60 9.09
N PHE A 108 -16.96 0.07 9.74
CA PHE A 108 -16.28 -1.13 9.23
C PHE A 108 -17.21 -2.35 9.15
N GLU A 109 -18.31 -2.32 9.89
CA GLU A 109 -19.34 -3.35 9.80
C GLU A 109 -20.06 -3.32 8.43
N ASP A 110 -20.14 -2.16 7.80
CA ASP A 110 -20.79 -2.02 6.49
C ASP A 110 -19.92 -2.56 5.34
N ILE A 111 -18.60 -2.66 5.55
CA ILE A 111 -17.69 -3.21 4.52
C ILE A 111 -17.46 -4.71 4.70
N ALA A 112 -17.92 -5.26 5.79
CA ALA A 112 -17.86 -6.70 6.05
C ALA A 112 -19.20 -7.35 5.60
N ARG A 113 -19.14 -8.61 5.24
CA ARG A 113 -20.34 -9.34 4.79
C ARG A 113 -21.31 -9.63 5.95
N ASN A 114 -20.77 -9.74 7.13
CA ASN A 114 -21.54 -10.03 8.34
C ASN A 114 -20.78 -9.54 9.57
N ARG A 115 -21.44 -9.60 10.71
CA ARG A 115 -20.90 -9.13 11.99
C ARG A 115 -19.60 -9.84 12.40
N ASP A 116 -19.51 -11.15 12.17
CA ASP A 116 -18.32 -11.93 12.56
C ASP A 116 -17.11 -11.57 11.72
N GLU A 117 -17.33 -11.29 10.44
CA GLU A 117 -16.27 -10.83 9.53
C GLU A 117 -15.77 -9.43 9.95
N ALA A 118 -16.68 -8.54 10.38
CA ALA A 118 -16.31 -7.21 10.88
C ALA A 118 -15.46 -7.30 12.15
N VAL A 119 -15.83 -8.18 13.07
CA VAL A 119 -15.07 -8.45 14.30
C VAL A 119 -13.67 -8.94 13.93
N THR A 120 -13.60 -9.95 13.06
CA THR A 120 -12.33 -10.53 12.59
C THR A 120 -11.45 -9.49 11.91
N LEU A 121 -12.04 -8.64 11.07
CA LEU A 121 -11.32 -7.57 10.35
C LEU A 121 -10.62 -6.62 11.33
N LEU A 122 -11.34 -6.11 12.33
CA LEU A 122 -10.77 -5.20 13.32
C LEU A 122 -9.65 -5.87 14.11
N GLN A 123 -9.90 -7.08 14.61
CA GLN A 123 -8.90 -7.82 15.38
C GLN A 123 -7.63 -8.09 14.58
N GLN A 124 -7.76 -8.53 13.33
CA GLN A 124 -6.62 -8.79 12.46
C GLN A 124 -5.83 -7.52 12.14
N ARG A 125 -6.52 -6.38 11.93
CA ARG A 125 -5.83 -5.10 11.70
C ARG A 125 -5.01 -4.70 12.91
N VAL A 126 -5.60 -4.76 14.11
CA VAL A 126 -4.90 -4.42 15.36
C VAL A 126 -3.68 -5.33 15.57
N LEU A 127 -3.85 -6.65 15.42
CA LEU A 127 -2.74 -7.61 15.53
C LEU A 127 -1.63 -7.33 14.53
N SER A 128 -2.00 -7.06 13.28
CA SER A 128 -1.04 -6.82 12.20
C SER A 128 -0.19 -5.58 12.46
N ILE A 129 -0.81 -4.47 12.89
CA ILE A 129 -0.03 -3.24 13.12
C ILE A 129 0.76 -3.31 14.43
N ALA A 130 0.26 -4.02 15.46
CA ALA A 130 0.99 -4.19 16.73
C ALA A 130 2.36 -4.86 16.49
N SER A 131 2.43 -5.82 15.56
CA SER A 131 3.68 -6.51 15.22
C SER A 131 4.75 -5.56 14.66
N LYS A 132 4.36 -4.36 14.20
CA LYS A 132 5.27 -3.37 13.63
C LYS A 132 5.90 -2.44 14.68
N LYS A 133 5.55 -2.60 15.95
CA LYS A 133 6.07 -1.76 17.06
C LYS A 133 7.60 -1.73 17.11
N MET A 134 8.25 -2.86 16.88
CA MET A 134 9.71 -2.93 16.90
C MET A 134 10.38 -2.08 15.81
N PHE A 135 9.71 -1.93 14.66
CA PHE A 135 10.27 -1.15 13.56
C PHE A 135 10.16 0.36 13.79
N LEU A 136 9.18 0.79 14.58
CA LEU A 136 9.01 2.21 14.91
C LEU A 136 10.08 2.69 15.91
N ARG A 137 10.58 1.79 16.76
CA ARG A 137 11.55 2.12 17.81
C ARG A 137 13.01 2.07 17.38
N ARG A 138 13.29 1.61 16.17
CA ARG A 138 14.66 1.46 15.71
C ARG A 138 15.16 2.78 15.10
N PRO A 139 16.09 3.51 15.76
CA PRO A 139 16.79 4.58 15.07
C PRO A 139 17.52 3.95 13.90
N ALA A 140 17.45 4.55 12.74
CA ALA A 140 18.23 4.12 11.59
C ALA A 140 19.70 4.31 11.93
N ALA A 141 20.37 3.25 12.41
CA ALA A 141 21.81 3.26 12.52
C ALA A 141 22.38 3.50 11.13
N PRO A 142 23.28 4.45 10.96
CA PRO A 142 23.90 4.67 9.65
C PRO A 142 24.60 3.38 9.24
N ARG A 143 24.10 2.79 8.17
CA ARG A 143 24.70 1.60 7.57
C ARG A 143 26.03 2.04 6.95
N PRO A 144 27.16 1.47 7.37
CA PRO A 144 28.42 1.84 6.72
C PRO A 144 28.32 1.48 5.23
N ALA A 145 28.62 2.44 4.40
CA ALA A 145 28.67 2.22 2.96
C ALA A 145 29.76 1.18 2.67
N PRO A 146 29.48 0.17 1.86
CA PRO A 146 30.54 -0.75 1.43
C PRO A 146 31.53 0.03 0.57
N THR A 147 32.73 0.17 1.08
CA THR A 147 33.88 0.68 0.32
C THR A 147 34.35 -0.42 -0.62
N THR A 148 33.86 -0.39 -1.84
CA THR A 148 34.41 -1.24 -2.89
C THR A 148 35.58 -0.49 -3.50
N SER A 149 36.80 -0.90 -3.12
CA SER A 149 38.01 -0.47 -3.79
C SER A 149 38.10 -1.21 -5.14
N ILE A 150 37.87 -0.47 -6.22
CA ILE A 150 38.10 -1.02 -7.57
C ILE A 150 39.55 -0.73 -7.90
N ALA A 151 40.37 -1.75 -7.91
CA ALA A 151 41.73 -1.68 -8.41
C ALA A 151 41.65 -1.71 -9.95
N ALA A 152 42.11 -0.63 -10.56
CA ALA A 152 42.23 -0.54 -12.02
C ALA A 152 43.46 -1.32 -12.49
N SER A 153 43.26 -2.30 -13.34
CA SER A 153 44.37 -2.88 -14.10
C SER A 153 44.14 -2.59 -15.58
N SER A 154 45.05 -1.81 -16.10
CA SER A 154 45.14 -1.45 -17.51
C SER A 154 45.93 -2.50 -18.28
N SER A 155 45.44 -2.95 -19.42
CA SER A 155 46.32 -3.50 -20.45
C SER A 155 45.69 -3.35 -21.86
N LEU A 156 46.39 -2.66 -22.66
CA LEU A 156 46.22 -2.39 -24.08
C LEU A 156 46.46 -3.65 -24.95
N SER A 157 45.70 -3.82 -25.98
CA SER A 157 46.17 -4.26 -27.34
C SER A 157 44.98 -4.37 -28.33
N GLN A 158 44.86 -3.51 -29.19
CA GLN A 158 45.28 -3.40 -30.57
C GLN A 158 44.55 -4.34 -31.55
N GLU A 159 43.68 -3.79 -32.32
CA GLU A 159 43.60 -3.58 -33.77
C GLU A 159 43.16 -4.75 -34.67
N ARG A 160 42.27 -4.40 -35.62
CA ARG A 160 41.91 -4.94 -36.92
C ARG A 160 40.76 -5.96 -37.01
N ALA A 161 39.78 -5.44 -37.44
CA ALA A 161 38.97 -6.04 -38.55
C ALA A 161 37.74 -5.13 -38.83
N UNK A 162 37.81 -4.28 -39.72
CA UNK A 162 36.74 -3.29 -39.94
C UNK A 162 35.94 -3.62 -41.16
N UNK A 163 35.26 -3.51 -41.84
CA UNK A 163 34.43 -3.52 -42.92
C UNK A 163 33.29 -4.49 -42.90
N UNK A 164 33.46 -5.58 -42.60
CA UNK A 164 32.49 -6.63 -42.55
C UNK A 164 31.69 -6.51 -41.27
N UNK A 165 32.21 -5.88 -40.50
CA UNK A 165 31.51 -5.75 -39.28
C UNK A 165 30.40 -4.72 -39.34
N UNK A 166 30.55 -3.89 -40.19
CA UNK A 166 29.56 -2.89 -40.30
C UNK A 166 28.21 -3.39 -40.80
N UNK A 167 28.27 -4.21 -41.56
CA UNK A 167 27.06 -4.78 -42.10
C UNK A 167 26.43 -5.75 -41.12
N UNK A 168 27.16 -6.30 -40.48
CA UNK A 168 26.72 -7.22 -39.49
C UNK A 168 26.24 -6.49 -38.29
N UNK A 169 26.77 -5.51 -38.12
CA UNK A 169 26.35 -4.73 -37.02
C UNK A 169 25.01 -4.09 -37.26
N UNK A 170 24.87 -3.77 -38.36
CA UNK A 170 23.61 -3.22 -38.71
C UNK A 170 22.48 -4.20 -38.62
N UNK A 171 22.79 -5.22 -38.98
CA UNK A 171 21.85 -6.28 -38.93
C UNK A 171 21.66 -6.77 -37.52
N UNK A 172 22.58 -6.68 -36.84
CA UNK A 172 22.54 -7.05 -35.51
C UNK A 172 21.81 -6.01 -34.69
N UNK A 173 22.01 -4.94 -35.12
CA UNK A 173 21.35 -3.87 -34.51
C UNK A 173 19.86 -3.89 -34.80
N UNK A 174 19.62 -4.22 -35.87
CA UNK A 174 18.26 -4.38 -36.26
C UNK A 174 17.59 -5.55 -35.57
N UNK A 175 18.30 -6.38 -35.46
CA UNK A 175 17.86 -7.54 -34.78
C UNK A 175 17.75 -7.30 -33.29
N UNK A 176 18.59 -6.62 -32.91
CA UNK A 176 18.55 -6.27 -31.54
C UNK A 176 17.42 -5.35 -31.22
N UNK A 177 17.27 -4.60 -32.13
CA UNK A 177 16.18 -3.72 -31.99
C UNK A 177 14.84 -4.45 -32.06
N UNK A 178 14.85 -5.28 -32.81
CA UNK A 178 13.72 -6.12 -32.94
C UNK A 178 13.57 -7.05 -31.78
N UNK A 179 14.54 -7.39 -31.30
CA UNK A 179 14.55 -8.19 -30.14
C UNK A 179 14.19 -7.39 -28.92
N UNK A 180 14.56 -6.37 -28.97
CA UNK A 180 14.23 -5.49 -27.94
C UNK A 180 12.77 -5.09 -27.96
N UNK A 181 12.41 -5.00 -29.07
CA UNK A 181 11.04 -4.73 -29.22
C UNK A 181 10.15 -5.89 -28.86
N UNK A 182 10.61 -6.86 -29.10
CA UNK A 182 9.98 -8.08 -28.84
C UNK A 182 10.10 -8.47 -27.39
N UNK A 183 11.02 -8.06 -26.87
CA UNK A 183 11.26 -8.32 -25.53
C UNK A 183 10.61 -7.26 -24.63
N UNK A 184 10.17 -6.43 -25.17
CA UNK A 184 9.51 -5.45 -24.45
C UNK A 184 8.20 -5.95 -23.94
N UNK A 185 8.28 -6.93 -23.38
CA UNK A 185 7.20 -7.42 -22.67
C UNK A 185 6.87 -6.40 -21.66
N UNK A 186 5.83 -6.00 -21.69
CA UNK A 186 5.37 -5.01 -20.86
C UNK A 186 5.46 -5.57 -19.48
N UNK A 187 6.36 -5.41 -18.95
CA UNK A 187 6.62 -5.77 -17.65
C UNK A 187 5.70 -4.96 -16.85
N UNK A 188 4.72 -5.37 -16.43
CA UNK A 188 3.86 -4.76 -15.56
C UNK A 188 4.36 -5.00 -14.18
N UNK A 189 4.48 -4.14 -13.41
CA UNK A 189 4.77 -4.24 -12.07
C UNK A 189 3.48 -4.24 -11.37
N ALA A 190 3.13 -5.26 -10.73
CA ALA A 190 1.89 -5.41 -9.99
C ALA A 190 2.22 -5.41 -8.51
N ILE A 191 1.64 -4.51 -7.75
CA ILE A 191 1.90 -4.38 -6.32
C ILE A 191 0.56 -4.51 -5.57
N GLY A 192 0.43 -5.55 -4.78
CA GLY A 192 -0.75 -5.78 -3.93
C GLY A 192 -0.42 -5.49 -2.48
N THR A 193 -1.28 -4.67 -1.84
CA THR A 193 -1.06 -4.25 -0.44
C THR A 193 -2.37 -4.26 0.35
N SER A 194 -2.23 -4.38 1.67
CA SER A 194 -3.35 -4.36 2.61
C SER A 194 -2.95 -3.55 3.83
N THR A 195 -2.90 -4.13 5.02
CA THR A 195 -2.54 -3.44 6.27
C THR A 195 -1.18 -2.73 6.17
N GLY A 196 -1.18 -1.41 6.35
CA GLY A 196 0.02 -0.57 6.21
C GLY A 196 0.42 -0.32 4.76
N GLY A 197 -0.42 -0.75 3.82
CA GLY A 197 -0.20 -0.59 2.39
C GLY A 197 -0.07 0.84 1.93
N PRO A 198 -0.96 1.74 2.33
CA PRO A 198 -0.87 3.13 1.87
C PRO A 198 0.48 3.77 2.18
N VAL A 199 0.98 3.61 3.40
CA VAL A 199 2.29 4.15 3.81
C VAL A 199 3.41 3.49 3.00
N ALA A 200 3.34 2.17 2.80
CA ALA A 200 4.36 1.43 2.04
C ALA A 200 4.37 1.85 0.57
N LEU A 201 3.20 1.99 -0.06
CA LEU A 201 3.09 2.43 -1.46
C LEU A 201 3.67 3.82 -1.64
N GLN A 202 3.34 4.75 -0.74
CA GLN A 202 3.88 6.11 -0.78
C GLN A 202 5.42 6.09 -0.70
N LYS A 203 5.98 5.33 0.23
CA LYS A 203 7.44 5.21 0.40
C LYS A 203 8.16 4.61 -0.81
N ILE A 204 7.51 3.68 -1.50
CA ILE A 204 8.11 3.01 -2.67
C ILE A 204 7.98 3.90 -3.91
N LEU A 205 6.75 4.38 -4.20
CA LEU A 205 6.47 5.09 -5.45
C LEU A 205 7.19 6.45 -5.53
N THR A 206 7.35 7.14 -4.42
CA THR A 206 8.08 8.43 -4.38
C THR A 206 9.56 8.29 -4.72
N LYS A 207 10.12 7.07 -4.64
CA LYS A 207 11.53 6.80 -4.98
C LYS A 207 11.72 6.45 -6.45
N LEU A 208 10.65 6.21 -7.20
CA LEU A 208 10.76 5.85 -8.61
C LEU A 208 11.17 7.07 -9.44
N PRO A 209 12.05 6.89 -10.45
CA PRO A 209 12.46 7.99 -11.31
C PRO A 209 11.36 8.37 -12.30
N VAL A 210 11.38 9.59 -12.81
CA VAL A 210 10.39 10.11 -13.77
C VAL A 210 10.30 9.26 -15.05
N ASN A 211 11.42 8.67 -15.45
CA ASN A 211 11.50 7.85 -16.67
C ASN A 211 11.38 6.34 -16.37
N TYR A 212 10.59 5.98 -15.35
CA TYR A 212 10.37 4.57 -15.01
C TYR A 212 9.79 3.83 -16.22
N PRO A 213 10.44 2.75 -16.69
CA PRO A 213 10.14 2.20 -18.03
C PRO A 213 8.92 1.29 -18.12
N HIS A 214 8.23 1.03 -17.02
CA HIS A 214 7.11 0.07 -17.03
C HIS A 214 5.84 0.68 -16.43
N PRO A 215 4.66 0.24 -16.90
CA PRO A 215 3.41 0.55 -16.17
C PRO A 215 3.36 -0.19 -14.85
N ILE A 216 2.69 0.40 -13.87
CA ILE A 216 2.52 -0.19 -12.54
C ILE A 216 1.03 -0.34 -12.27
N VAL A 217 0.65 -1.50 -11.78
CA VAL A 217 -0.72 -1.79 -11.35
C VAL A 217 -0.69 -1.93 -9.83
N LEU A 218 -1.51 -1.12 -9.16
CA LEU A 218 -1.57 -1.07 -7.70
C LEU A 218 -2.91 -1.60 -7.22
N ILE A 219 -2.86 -2.48 -6.24
CA ILE A 219 -4.05 -3.05 -5.62
C ILE A 219 -3.94 -2.79 -4.12
N GLN A 220 -4.80 -1.93 -3.59
CA GLN A 220 -4.86 -1.61 -2.18
C GLN A 220 -6.26 -1.90 -1.66
N HIS A 221 -6.37 -2.68 -0.60
CA HIS A 221 -7.64 -2.95 0.05
C HIS A 221 -8.13 -1.69 0.76
N MET A 222 -9.03 -0.95 0.10
CA MET A 222 -9.43 0.39 0.50
C MET A 222 -10.84 0.69 -0.06
N PRO A 223 -11.71 1.40 0.69
CA PRO A 223 -13.03 1.80 0.17
C PRO A 223 -12.93 2.69 -1.07
N ALA A 224 -13.94 2.64 -1.93
CA ALA A 224 -13.98 3.41 -3.18
C ALA A 224 -13.84 4.92 -2.97
N THR A 225 -14.41 5.46 -1.91
CA THR A 225 -14.29 6.89 -1.56
C THR A 225 -12.84 7.30 -1.26
N PHE A 226 -11.98 6.34 -0.93
CA PHE A 226 -10.59 6.62 -0.57
C PHE A 226 -9.61 6.42 -1.74
N THR A 227 -9.94 5.54 -2.70
CA THR A 227 -8.99 5.21 -3.77
C THR A 227 -8.71 6.40 -4.68
N ALA A 228 -9.73 7.18 -5.03
CA ALA A 228 -9.55 8.39 -5.85
C ALA A 228 -8.68 9.43 -5.13
N ALA A 229 -8.97 9.70 -3.84
CA ALA A 229 -8.19 10.65 -3.04
C ALA A 229 -6.75 10.18 -2.87
N PHE A 230 -6.55 8.88 -2.66
CA PHE A 230 -5.22 8.28 -2.49
C PHE A 230 -4.41 8.34 -3.79
N ALA A 231 -5.03 8.05 -4.94
CA ALA A 231 -4.37 8.16 -6.24
C ALA A 231 -3.93 9.61 -6.51
N SER A 232 -4.82 10.58 -6.25
CA SER A 232 -4.52 12.00 -6.39
C SER A 232 -3.34 12.43 -5.49
N ARG A 233 -3.34 11.97 -4.24
CA ARG A 233 -2.26 12.28 -3.30
C ARG A 233 -0.94 11.66 -3.76
N LEU A 234 -0.94 10.40 -4.17
CA LEU A 234 0.27 9.76 -4.69
C LEU A 234 0.79 10.51 -5.92
N ASN A 235 -0.10 10.93 -6.81
CA ASN A 235 0.27 11.69 -8.01
C ASN A 235 0.97 13.00 -7.65
N SER A 236 0.55 13.67 -6.58
CA SER A 236 1.19 14.94 -6.15
C SER A 236 2.56 14.72 -5.50
N LEU A 237 2.83 13.52 -4.99
CA LEU A 237 4.08 13.22 -4.28
C LEU A 237 5.11 12.49 -5.14
N CYS A 238 4.67 11.82 -6.20
CA CYS A 238 5.53 10.96 -7.03
C CYS A 238 6.04 11.71 -8.25
N LYS A 239 7.15 11.23 -8.80
CA LYS A 239 7.70 11.73 -10.07
C LYS A 239 7.04 11.07 -11.28
N ILE A 240 6.48 9.89 -11.09
CA ILE A 240 5.69 9.17 -12.08
C ILE A 240 4.23 9.61 -11.98
N GLU A 241 3.46 9.46 -13.05
CA GLU A 241 2.03 9.71 -13.01
C GLU A 241 1.33 8.61 -12.19
N VAL A 242 0.39 8.99 -11.31
CA VAL A 242 -0.43 8.03 -10.57
C VAL A 242 -1.89 8.41 -10.75
N LYS A 243 -2.73 7.46 -11.14
CA LYS A 243 -4.18 7.70 -11.30
C LYS A 243 -4.99 6.51 -10.79
N GLU A 244 -6.23 6.76 -10.41
CA GLU A 244 -7.18 5.68 -10.21
C GLU A 244 -7.50 5.09 -11.59
N ALA A 245 -7.50 3.78 -11.69
CA ALA A 245 -7.73 3.09 -12.96
C ALA A 245 -9.18 3.25 -13.43
N GLU A 246 -9.35 3.51 -14.71
CA GLU A 246 -10.65 3.60 -15.37
C GLU A 246 -10.80 2.49 -16.39
N ASP A 247 -12.05 2.15 -16.68
CA ASP A 247 -12.33 1.13 -17.70
C ASP A 247 -11.85 1.62 -19.06
N GLY A 248 -11.06 0.79 -19.75
CA GLY A 248 -10.49 1.15 -21.04
C GLY A 248 -9.12 1.83 -20.99
N ASP A 249 -8.59 2.08 -19.81
CA ASP A 249 -7.25 2.69 -19.67
C ASP A 249 -6.19 1.83 -20.36
N MET A 250 -5.43 2.43 -21.24
CA MET A 250 -4.26 1.79 -21.88
C MET A 250 -3.05 1.93 -20.95
N LEU A 251 -2.42 0.83 -20.65
CA LEU A 251 -1.24 0.83 -19.77
C LEU A 251 -0.04 1.50 -20.46
N ARG A 252 0.48 2.54 -19.84
CA ARG A 252 1.63 3.31 -20.36
C ARG A 252 2.81 3.23 -19.39
N PRO A 253 4.03 3.13 -19.89
CA PRO A 253 5.23 3.25 -19.05
C PRO A 253 5.20 4.55 -18.23
N GLY A 254 5.71 4.49 -17.02
CA GLY A 254 5.77 5.67 -16.14
C GLY A 254 4.44 6.05 -15.49
N VAL A 255 3.41 5.22 -15.65
CA VAL A 255 2.09 5.45 -15.04
C VAL A 255 1.76 4.31 -14.07
N ALA A 256 1.29 4.68 -12.89
CA ALA A 256 0.78 3.74 -11.89
C ALA A 256 -0.75 3.84 -11.83
N TYR A 257 -1.42 2.72 -11.99
CA TYR A 257 -2.87 2.60 -12.04
C TYR A 257 -3.36 1.94 -10.75
N LEU A 258 -4.03 2.71 -9.90
CA LEU A 258 -4.60 2.20 -8.64
C LEU A 258 -6.00 1.62 -8.91
N ALA A 259 -6.20 0.37 -8.56
CA ALA A 259 -7.50 -0.29 -8.69
C ALA A 259 -8.56 0.46 -7.86
N PRO A 260 -9.72 0.82 -8.46
CA PRO A 260 -10.78 1.47 -7.68
C PRO A 260 -11.36 0.53 -6.63
N GLY A 261 -11.65 1.06 -5.46
CA GLY A 261 -12.24 0.29 -4.38
C GLY A 261 -13.60 -0.30 -4.77
N GLY A 262 -13.85 -1.53 -4.31
CA GLY A 262 -15.12 -2.21 -4.59
C GLY A 262 -15.26 -2.76 -6.00
N LYS A 263 -14.23 -2.62 -6.84
CA LYS A 263 -14.25 -3.17 -8.20
C LYS A 263 -13.12 -4.16 -8.42
N GLN A 264 -13.31 -5.04 -9.38
CA GLN A 264 -12.23 -5.90 -9.88
C GLN A 264 -11.52 -5.21 -11.03
N MET A 265 -10.21 -5.22 -11.00
CA MET A 265 -9.40 -4.75 -12.12
C MET A 265 -8.86 -5.96 -12.88
N MET A 266 -9.15 -6.00 -14.15
CA MET A 266 -8.68 -7.05 -15.07
C MET A 266 -7.81 -6.40 -16.14
N LEU A 267 -6.82 -7.13 -16.58
CA LEU A 267 -6.00 -6.72 -17.73
C LEU A 267 -6.43 -7.57 -18.93
N ASP A 268 -6.80 -6.91 -20.01
CA ASP A 268 -7.16 -7.57 -21.26
C ASP A 268 -6.32 -7.01 -22.41
N GLY A 269 -6.14 -7.80 -23.43
CA GLY A 269 -5.43 -7.38 -24.63
C GLY A 269 -4.12 -8.10 -24.88
N ARG A 270 -3.47 -7.71 -25.96
CA ARG A 270 -2.16 -8.24 -26.37
C ARG A 270 -1.03 -7.56 -25.58
N PRO A 271 0.10 -8.26 -25.46
CA PRO A 271 1.25 -7.68 -24.73
C PRO A 271 1.68 -6.28 -25.17
N UNK A 272 1.19 -5.42 -25.32
CA UNK A 272 1.51 -4.11 -25.71
C UNK A 272 0.39 -3.11 -25.64
N UNK A 273 -0.79 -3.82 -25.39
CA UNK A 273 -1.89 -3.02 -25.44
C UNK A 273 -2.87 -3.54 -24.43
N UNK A 274 -2.53 -3.61 -23.33
CA UNK A 274 -3.33 -4.06 -22.26
C UNK A 274 -4.15 -2.91 -21.77
N UNK A 275 -5.36 -3.11 -21.67
CA UNK A 275 -6.34 -2.19 -21.18
C UNK A 275 -6.79 -2.71 -19.84
N UNK A 276 -7.14 -1.92 -18.95
CA UNK A 276 -7.69 -2.27 -17.71
C UNK A 276 -9.17 -2.33 -17.91
N UNK A 277 -9.74 -3.21 -17.54
CA UNK A 277 -11.11 -3.44 -17.57
C UNK A 277 -11.54 -3.51 -16.16
N UNK A 278 -12.32 -2.78 -15.68
CA UNK A 278 -12.86 -2.76 -14.40
C UNK A 278 -14.22 -3.35 -14.50
N UNK A 279 -14.33 -4.28 -14.03
CA UNK A 279 -15.56 -5.04 -13.98
C UNK A 279 -16.14 -4.80 -12.61
N UNK A 280 -17.30 -4.68 -12.53
CA UNK A 280 -18.01 -4.53 -11.30
C UNK A 280 -17.86 -5.81 -10.53
N UNK A 281 -17.80 -5.73 -9.41
CA UNK A 281 -17.52 -6.83 -8.61
C UNK A 281 -18.73 -7.70 -8.56
N UNK A 282 -18.71 -8.49 -9.18
CA UNK A 282 -19.73 -9.49 -9.15
C UNK A 282 -19.48 -10.37 -8.00
N UNK A 283 -20.22 -10.42 -7.20
CA UNK A 283 -20.15 -11.12 -5.98
C UNK A 283 -19.55 -12.50 -6.11
N UNK A 284 -18.69 -12.59 -6.67
CA UNK A 284 -18.11 -13.85 -6.74
C UNK A 284 -17.09 -14.01 -5.68
N UNK A 285 -17.37 -14.86 -4.98
CA UNK A 285 -16.70 -15.27 -3.85
C UNK A 285 -15.26 -15.11 -3.88
N UNK A 286 -15.02 -14.50 -3.11
CA UNK A 286 -13.78 -14.18 -2.90
C UNK A 286 -12.83 -15.05 -2.36
N UNK A 287 -12.54 -15.67 -2.45
CA UNK A 287 -11.54 -16.26 -1.68
C UNK A 287 -10.25 -15.82 -2.14
N UNK A 288 -9.81 -15.69 -1.67
CA UNK A 288 -8.42 -15.72 -1.68
C UNK A 288 -7.71 -14.55 -2.16
N UNK A 289 -7.87 -13.85 -1.62
CA UNK A 289 -7.16 -12.68 -1.87
C UNK A 289 -5.69 -12.79 -1.65
N UNK A 290 -5.40 -13.62 -0.98
CA UNK A 290 -4.03 -13.74 -0.72
C UNK A 290 -3.30 -14.50 -1.80
N UNK A 291 -3.91 -15.10 -2.31
CA UNK A 291 -3.37 -15.85 -3.39
C UNK A 291 -3.19 -15.00 -4.62
N UNK A 292 -3.80 -14.14 -4.64
CA UNK A 292 -3.65 -13.35 -5.78
C UNK A 292 -2.32 -12.69 -5.94
N UNK A 293 -1.81 -12.46 -5.04
CA UNK A 293 -0.53 -11.92 -5.13
C UNK A 293 0.47 -12.93 -5.62
N UNK A 294 0.30 -13.88 -5.31
CA UNK A 294 1.15 -14.96 -5.74
C UNK A 294 0.83 -15.41 -7.13
N UNK A 295 -0.25 -15.33 -7.37
CA UNK A 295 -0.66 -15.74 -8.66
C UNK A 295 -0.29 -14.73 -9.73
N UNK A 296 -0.24 -13.76 -9.41
CA UNK A 296 0.19 -12.79 -10.35
C UNK A 296 1.60 -12.95 -10.82
N UNK A 297 2.22 -13.43 -10.08
CA UNK A 297 3.55 -13.63 -10.46
C UNK A 297 3.73 -14.84 -11.37
N UNK A 298 3.01 -15.53 -11.23
CA UNK A 298 3.05 -16.69 -12.05
C UNK A 298 2.40 -16.52 -13.41
N UNK A 299 1.64 -15.76 -13.46
CA UNK A 299 1.02 -15.57 -14.70
C UNK A 299 1.86 -14.87 -15.73
N LEU A 300 2.99 -14.40 -15.44
CA LEU A 300 3.84 -13.70 -16.40
C LEU A 300 4.63 -14.62 -17.36
N LEU A 301 4.56 -15.89 -17.22
CA LEU A 301 5.40 -16.83 -17.99
C LEU A 301 4.67 -17.77 -18.96
N ALA A 302 3.40 -17.56 -19.23
CA ALA A 302 2.70 -18.44 -20.18
C ALA A 302 2.12 -17.69 -21.37
N PRO A 303 2.48 -18.07 -22.59
CA PRO A 303 1.94 -17.44 -23.81
C PRO A 303 0.63 -18.09 -24.24
N GLN A 304 -0.44 -17.73 -23.65
CA GLN A 304 -1.79 -17.92 -24.24
C GLN A 304 -2.88 -17.47 -23.26
N ARG A 305 -3.74 -16.57 -23.75
CA ARG A 305 -5.06 -16.19 -23.19
C ARG A 305 -5.25 -16.40 -21.69
N LYS A 306 -4.77 -15.50 -20.89
CA LYS A 306 -5.22 -15.51 -19.47
C LYS A 306 -5.44 -14.10 -19.00
N SER A 307 -6.69 -13.77 -18.76
CA SER A 307 -7.09 -12.61 -18.01
C SER A 307 -6.50 -12.69 -16.60
N LEU A 308 -5.69 -11.73 -16.22
CA LEU A 308 -5.24 -11.62 -14.85
C LEU A 308 -6.40 -11.12 -14.02
N VAL A 309 -7.15 -12.05 -13.44
CA VAL A 309 -8.25 -11.71 -12.54
C VAL A 309 -7.67 -11.48 -11.15
N THR A 310 -7.55 -10.22 -10.78
CA THR A 310 -7.25 -9.89 -9.39
C THR A 310 -8.58 -9.72 -8.66
N LYS A 311 -8.97 -10.72 -7.87
CA LYS A 311 -10.19 -10.65 -7.07
C LYS A 311 -9.94 -9.83 -5.81
N TYR A 312 -10.67 -8.79 -5.68
CA TYR A 312 -10.70 -7.97 -4.47
C TYR A 312 -11.73 -8.54 -3.49
N CYS A 313 -11.32 -8.72 -2.25
CA CYS A 313 -12.28 -8.82 -1.16
C CYS A 313 -12.69 -7.42 -0.73
N PRO A 314 -13.98 -7.12 -0.56
CA PRO A 314 -14.43 -5.84 -0.02
C PRO A 314 -14.00 -5.62 1.43
#